data_7ab2a82632275d31b6cb59f396546865
#
_entry.id   7ab2a82632275d31b6cb59f396546865
#
_cell.length_a   1.000
_cell.length_b   1.000
_cell.length_c   1.000
_cell.angle_alpha   90.00
_cell.angle_beta   90.00
_cell.angle_gamma   90.00
#
_symmetry.space_group_name_H-M   'P 1'
#
loop_
_entity.id
_entity.type
_entity.pdbx_description
1 polymer ?
#
loop_
_entity_poly.entity_id
_entity_poly.type
_entity_poly.pdbx_seq_one_letter_code
_entity_poly.pdbx_strand_id
1 'polypeptide(L)'
;MGILKVTSRFGLLLGFIALLCTAISAGIYMLTKDKIDEAMAEQQKSLLLQVIPQAYFNNNLLESVEIPEQDKLKGIQKVYFAIKDHVLTAYAYETTAPDGYSGNIRLLVGITPKGEVLGVRVIEHHETPGLGDKIELRISNWICLLY
;
A
#
# COMPACT_ATOMS: atom_id res chain seq x y z
N MET A 1 7.78 -53.24 -19.97
CA MET A 1 6.73 -52.39 -20.54
C MET A 1 5.64 -51.93 -19.54
N GLY A 2 5.57 -52.44 -18.32
CA GLY A 2 4.55 -52.07 -17.30
C GLY A 2 4.80 -50.74 -16.60
N ILE A 3 6.03 -50.44 -16.21
CA ILE A 3 6.38 -49.27 -15.37
C ILE A 3 6.08 -47.94 -16.10
N LEU A 4 6.49 -47.81 -17.38
CA LEU A 4 6.24 -46.60 -18.18
C LEU A 4 4.74 -46.29 -18.35
N LYS A 5 3.88 -47.33 -18.54
CA LYS A 5 2.44 -47.14 -18.62
C LYS A 5 1.82 -46.69 -17.31
N VAL A 6 2.30 -47.17 -16.18
CA VAL A 6 1.84 -46.80 -14.83
C VAL A 6 2.25 -45.36 -14.54
N THR A 7 3.52 -45.02 -14.77
CA THR A 7 4.05 -43.68 -14.54
C THR A 7 3.35 -42.62 -15.40
N SER A 8 3.07 -42.92 -16.68
CA SER A 8 2.35 -41.97 -17.57
C SER A 8 0.91 -41.74 -17.12
N ARG A 9 0.22 -42.76 -16.61
CA ARG A 9 -1.16 -42.61 -16.10
C ARG A 9 -1.22 -41.72 -14.85
N PHE A 10 -0.31 -41.93 -13.90
CA PHE A 10 -0.23 -41.10 -12.71
C PHE A 10 0.24 -39.67 -13.04
N GLY A 11 1.18 -39.51 -13.95
CA GLY A 11 1.61 -38.22 -14.44
C GLY A 11 0.50 -37.42 -15.11
N LEU A 12 -0.33 -38.08 -15.92
CA LEU A 12 -1.47 -37.46 -16.62
C LEU A 12 -2.56 -37.06 -15.62
N LEU A 13 -2.84 -37.92 -14.61
CA LEU A 13 -3.81 -37.64 -13.57
C LEU A 13 -3.36 -36.47 -12.70
N LEU A 14 -2.09 -36.43 -12.32
CA LEU A 14 -1.52 -35.32 -11.54
C LEU A 14 -1.56 -34.02 -12.33
N GLY A 15 -1.20 -34.06 -13.63
CA GLY A 15 -1.28 -32.92 -14.53
C GLY A 15 -2.70 -32.38 -14.69
N PHE A 16 -3.69 -33.29 -14.79
CA PHE A 16 -5.10 -32.89 -14.87
C PHE A 16 -5.56 -32.20 -13.57
N ILE A 17 -5.23 -32.76 -12.40
CA ILE A 17 -5.56 -32.14 -11.10
C ILE A 17 -4.89 -30.76 -10.96
N ALA A 18 -3.60 -30.66 -11.30
CA ALA A 18 -2.89 -29.39 -11.25
C ALA A 18 -3.52 -28.32 -12.15
N LEU A 19 -3.89 -28.71 -13.39
CA LEU A 19 -4.58 -27.83 -14.34
C LEU A 19 -5.92 -27.36 -13.77
N LEU A 20 -6.69 -28.25 -13.20
CA LEU A 20 -8.01 -27.95 -12.64
C LEU A 20 -7.90 -26.99 -11.44
N CYS A 21 -6.96 -27.24 -10.52
CA CYS A 21 -6.68 -26.34 -9.38
C CYS A 21 -6.24 -24.95 -9.86
N THR A 22 -5.36 -24.89 -10.86
CA THR A 22 -4.88 -23.62 -11.42
C THR A 22 -6.02 -22.86 -12.10
N ALA A 23 -6.87 -23.55 -12.86
CA ALA A 23 -8.02 -22.93 -13.52
C ALA A 23 -9.02 -22.36 -12.53
N ILE A 24 -9.31 -23.08 -11.44
CA ILE A 24 -10.20 -22.61 -10.37
C ILE A 24 -9.58 -21.36 -9.70
N SER A 25 -8.31 -21.42 -9.34
CA SER A 25 -7.63 -20.29 -8.69
C SER A 25 -7.59 -19.05 -9.59
N ALA A 26 -7.29 -19.22 -10.88
CA ALA A 26 -7.30 -18.13 -11.85
C ALA A 26 -8.72 -17.56 -12.05
N GLY A 27 -9.74 -18.42 -12.09
CA GLY A 27 -11.14 -18.00 -12.20
C GLY A 27 -11.58 -17.15 -10.99
N ILE A 28 -11.28 -17.59 -9.77
CA ILE A 28 -11.59 -16.84 -8.55
C ILE A 28 -10.84 -15.50 -8.55
N TYR A 29 -9.56 -15.49 -8.93
CA TYR A 29 -8.77 -14.26 -9.02
C TYR A 29 -9.40 -13.26 -10.00
N MET A 30 -9.81 -13.70 -11.20
CA MET A 30 -10.45 -12.83 -12.18
C MET A 30 -11.78 -12.25 -11.69
N LEU A 31 -12.57 -13.02 -10.95
CA LEU A 31 -13.84 -12.57 -10.39
C LEU A 31 -13.69 -11.60 -9.21
N THR A 32 -12.58 -11.70 -8.47
CA THR A 32 -12.37 -10.91 -7.26
C THR A 32 -11.44 -9.72 -7.45
N LYS A 33 -10.65 -9.70 -8.54
CA LYS A 33 -9.65 -8.67 -8.80
C LYS A 33 -10.23 -7.25 -8.70
N ASP A 34 -11.31 -6.96 -9.40
CA ASP A 34 -11.91 -5.62 -9.44
C ASP A 34 -12.37 -5.17 -8.03
N LYS A 35 -12.91 -6.10 -7.23
CA LYS A 35 -13.30 -5.84 -5.84
C LYS A 35 -12.11 -5.57 -4.93
N ILE A 36 -11.01 -6.28 -5.16
CA ILE A 36 -9.76 -6.08 -4.39
C ILE A 36 -9.15 -4.73 -4.76
N ASP A 37 -9.06 -4.42 -6.05
CA ASP A 37 -8.50 -3.16 -6.55
C ASP A 37 -9.31 -1.95 -6.03
N GLU A 38 -10.66 -2.04 -6.04
CA GLU A 38 -11.55 -1.01 -5.49
C GLU A 38 -11.33 -0.82 -3.97
N ALA A 39 -11.29 -1.93 -3.21
CA ALA A 39 -11.07 -1.88 -1.77
C ALA A 39 -9.68 -1.31 -1.41
N MET A 40 -8.64 -1.66 -2.18
CA MET A 40 -7.30 -1.12 -1.99
C MET A 40 -7.24 0.38 -2.30
N ALA A 41 -7.91 0.84 -3.36
CA ALA A 41 -8.00 2.26 -3.71
C ALA A 41 -8.73 3.06 -2.63
N GLU A 42 -9.83 2.52 -2.09
CA GLU A 42 -10.59 3.16 -1.02
C GLU A 42 -9.79 3.24 0.29
N GLN A 43 -9.06 2.18 0.66
CA GLN A 43 -8.16 2.20 1.80
C GLN A 43 -7.05 3.23 1.64
N GLN A 44 -6.43 3.31 0.46
CA GLN A 44 -5.38 4.28 0.16
C GLN A 44 -5.91 5.72 0.22
N LYS A 45 -7.09 5.96 -0.33
CA LYS A 45 -7.78 7.26 -0.23
C LYS A 45 -8.06 7.64 1.22
N SER A 46 -8.54 6.71 2.03
CA SER A 46 -8.77 6.92 3.46
C SER A 46 -7.52 7.34 4.21
N LEU A 47 -6.37 6.71 3.92
CA LEU A 47 -5.08 7.08 4.51
C LEU A 47 -4.62 8.47 4.07
N LEU A 48 -4.78 8.82 2.78
CA LEU A 48 -4.44 10.14 2.26
C LEU A 48 -5.27 11.24 2.93
N LEU A 49 -6.58 11.00 3.14
CA LEU A 49 -7.46 11.94 3.85
C LEU A 49 -7.08 12.15 5.32
N GLN A 50 -6.39 11.21 5.94
CA GLN A 50 -5.89 11.35 7.31
C GLN A 50 -4.61 12.18 7.42
N VAL A 51 -3.87 12.36 6.32
CA VAL A 51 -2.63 13.16 6.30
C VAL A 51 -2.79 14.48 5.55
N ILE A 52 -3.76 14.56 4.62
CA ILE A 52 -4.14 15.82 3.95
C ILE A 52 -5.64 16.06 4.18
N PRO A 53 -6.04 17.04 4.99
CA PRO A 53 -7.43 17.38 5.19
C PRO A 53 -8.13 17.77 3.89
N GLN A 54 -9.42 17.41 3.74
CA GLN A 54 -10.23 17.67 2.54
C GLN A 54 -10.25 19.16 2.12
N ALA A 55 -10.00 20.07 3.07
CA ALA A 55 -9.95 21.49 2.80
C ALA A 55 -8.81 21.94 1.86
N TYR A 56 -7.78 21.11 1.73
CA TYR A 56 -6.57 21.40 0.94
C TYR A 56 -6.67 21.01 -0.53
N PHE A 57 -7.69 20.25 -0.98
CA PHE A 57 -7.73 19.79 -2.36
C PHE A 57 -9.15 19.64 -2.91
N ASN A 58 -9.26 19.72 -4.24
CA ASN A 58 -10.48 19.41 -5.00
C ASN A 58 -10.20 18.49 -6.19
N ASN A 59 -8.96 18.00 -6.32
CA ASN A 59 -8.56 17.01 -7.33
C ASN A 59 -8.67 15.58 -6.80
N ASN A 60 -8.48 14.59 -7.68
CA ASN A 60 -8.34 13.18 -7.30
C ASN A 60 -6.87 12.90 -6.92
N LEU A 61 -6.61 12.70 -5.61
CA LEU A 61 -5.26 12.44 -5.10
C LEU A 61 -4.64 11.16 -5.68
N LEU A 62 -5.45 10.11 -5.92
CA LEU A 62 -4.96 8.83 -6.44
C LEU A 62 -4.51 8.90 -7.90
N GLU A 63 -5.06 9.83 -8.67
CA GLU A 63 -4.66 10.07 -10.06
C GLU A 63 -3.50 11.06 -10.19
N SER A 64 -3.31 11.88 -9.15
CA SER A 64 -2.24 12.89 -9.08
C SER A 64 -1.02 12.35 -8.35
N VAL A 65 -0.51 11.21 -8.78
CA VAL A 65 0.64 10.51 -8.18
C VAL A 65 1.83 10.53 -9.11
N GLU A 66 3.01 10.77 -8.56
CA GLU A 66 4.29 10.68 -9.25
C GLU A 66 5.25 9.77 -8.48
N ILE A 67 6.01 8.97 -9.22
CA ILE A 67 7.10 8.14 -8.67
C ILE A 67 8.39 8.88 -9.01
N PRO A 68 9.04 9.53 -8.03
CA PRO A 68 10.24 10.29 -8.29
C PRO A 68 11.41 9.37 -8.64
N GLU A 69 12.32 9.87 -9.47
CA GLU A 69 13.59 9.21 -9.72
C GLU A 69 14.38 9.12 -8.40
N GLN A 70 14.79 7.91 -8.03
CA GLN A 70 15.46 7.63 -6.74
C GLN A 70 16.76 8.43 -6.53
N ASP A 71 17.41 8.85 -7.61
CA ASP A 71 18.62 9.68 -7.53
C ASP A 71 18.35 11.11 -7.05
N LYS A 72 17.12 11.62 -7.22
CA LYS A 72 16.75 12.99 -6.85
C LYS A 72 16.15 13.07 -5.45
N LEU A 73 15.37 12.06 -5.04
CA LEU A 73 14.66 12.05 -3.75
C LEU A 73 14.88 10.70 -3.04
N LYS A 74 16.03 10.54 -2.43
CA LYS A 74 16.38 9.31 -1.69
C LYS A 74 15.37 9.03 -0.58
N GLY A 75 14.81 7.82 -0.58
CA GLY A 75 13.88 7.35 0.44
C GLY A 75 12.41 7.71 0.20
N ILE A 76 12.07 8.49 -0.81
CA ILE A 76 10.69 8.78 -1.21
C ILE A 76 10.28 7.82 -2.33
N GLN A 77 9.19 7.08 -2.12
CA GLN A 77 8.71 6.06 -3.04
C GLN A 77 7.63 6.60 -3.98
N LYS A 78 6.68 7.39 -3.43
CA LYS A 78 5.57 8.00 -4.18
C LYS A 78 5.28 9.38 -3.63
N VAL A 79 4.82 10.28 -4.49
CA VAL A 79 4.36 11.62 -4.12
C VAL A 79 2.96 11.83 -4.69
N TYR A 80 2.03 12.25 -3.85
CA TYR A 80 0.65 12.58 -4.19
C TYR A 80 0.48 14.10 -4.09
N PHE A 81 -0.06 14.73 -5.13
CA PHE A 81 -0.23 16.17 -5.19
C PHE A 81 -1.67 16.57 -4.86
N ALA A 82 -1.82 17.40 -3.85
CA ALA A 82 -3.09 18.02 -3.48
C ALA A 82 -3.20 19.40 -4.15
N ILE A 83 -4.12 19.49 -5.08
CA ILE A 83 -4.34 20.68 -5.90
C ILE A 83 -5.74 21.23 -5.58
N LYS A 84 -5.81 22.52 -5.29
CA LYS A 84 -7.06 23.24 -5.11
C LYS A 84 -7.07 24.46 -6.02
N ASP A 85 -8.10 24.56 -6.86
CA ASP A 85 -8.28 25.69 -7.79
C ASP A 85 -7.03 25.95 -8.66
N HIS A 86 -6.44 24.86 -9.19
CA HIS A 86 -5.21 24.85 -9.99
C HIS A 86 -3.93 25.28 -9.25
N VAL A 87 -3.97 25.38 -7.92
CA VAL A 87 -2.81 25.71 -7.09
C VAL A 87 -2.42 24.50 -6.26
N LEU A 88 -1.12 24.18 -6.21
CA LEU A 88 -0.57 23.16 -5.32
C LEU A 88 -0.64 23.67 -3.88
N THR A 89 -1.43 23.02 -3.05
CA THR A 89 -1.71 23.42 -1.66
C THR A 89 -1.05 22.51 -0.62
N ALA A 90 -0.89 21.23 -0.97
CA ALA A 90 -0.22 20.24 -0.13
C ALA A 90 0.27 19.08 -1.00
N TYR A 91 1.13 18.24 -0.42
CA TYR A 91 1.50 16.96 -1.00
C TYR A 91 1.71 15.92 0.10
N ALA A 92 1.43 14.68 -0.22
CA ALA A 92 1.79 13.55 0.63
C ALA A 92 2.89 12.73 -0.05
N TYR A 93 3.80 12.16 0.73
CA TYR A 93 4.80 11.26 0.21
C TYR A 93 4.93 10.00 1.06
N GLU A 94 5.18 8.89 0.37
CA GLU A 94 5.51 7.62 1.01
C GLU A 94 7.02 7.53 1.21
N THR A 95 7.43 7.22 2.43
CA THR A 95 8.83 7.03 2.80
C THR A 95 9.00 5.82 3.70
N THR A 96 10.24 5.33 3.82
CA THR A 96 10.58 4.20 4.68
C THR A 96 11.59 4.61 5.72
N ALA A 97 11.26 4.43 7.00
CA ALA A 97 12.21 4.48 8.10
C ALA A 97 12.82 3.09 8.26
N PRO A 98 14.14 2.93 8.05
CA PRO A 98 14.79 1.61 8.08
C PRO A 98 15.07 1.09 9.49
N ASP A 99 15.03 1.96 10.50
CA ASP A 99 15.51 1.71 11.85
C ASP A 99 14.38 1.34 12.83
N GLY A 100 13.29 0.70 12.35
CA GLY A 100 12.29 0.10 13.23
C GLY A 100 12.87 -1.08 14.01
N TYR A 101 12.30 -1.38 15.18
CA TYR A 101 12.79 -2.49 16.04
C TYR A 101 12.68 -3.86 15.36
N SER A 102 11.59 -4.09 14.64
CA SER A 102 11.33 -5.35 13.91
C SER A 102 11.51 -5.21 12.40
N GLY A 103 12.14 -4.14 11.92
CA GLY A 103 12.40 -3.89 10.51
C GLY A 103 11.91 -2.54 10.01
N ASN A 104 11.70 -2.46 8.71
CA ASN A 104 11.29 -1.22 8.06
C ASN A 104 9.88 -0.80 8.46
N ILE A 105 9.69 0.50 8.68
CA ILE A 105 8.38 1.14 8.90
C ILE A 105 8.09 2.04 7.70
N ARG A 106 7.03 1.76 6.95
CA ARG A 106 6.58 2.61 5.85
C ARG A 106 5.61 3.66 6.36
N LEU A 107 5.86 4.90 5.98
CA LEU A 107 5.15 6.07 6.45
C LEU A 107 4.54 6.84 5.28
N LEU A 108 3.38 7.42 5.51
CA LEU A 108 2.75 8.42 4.67
C LEU A 108 2.79 9.76 5.42
N VAL A 109 3.40 10.76 4.81
CA VAL A 109 3.58 12.09 5.42
C VAL A 109 2.91 13.13 4.53
N GLY A 110 1.97 13.90 5.10
CA GLY A 110 1.35 15.04 4.43
C GLY A 110 2.04 16.34 4.84
N ILE A 111 2.41 17.18 3.87
CA ILE A 111 3.06 18.46 4.14
C ILE A 111 2.53 19.56 3.21
N THR A 112 2.61 20.81 3.66
CA THR A 112 2.38 21.98 2.83
C THR A 112 3.62 22.34 2.01
N PRO A 113 3.52 23.17 0.94
CA PRO A 113 4.67 23.68 0.20
C PRO A 113 5.64 24.51 1.07
N LYS A 114 5.20 24.97 2.24
CA LYS A 114 6.03 25.69 3.22
C LYS A 114 6.79 24.76 4.17
N GLY A 115 6.56 23.43 4.08
CA GLY A 115 7.19 22.44 4.95
C GLY A 115 6.45 22.18 6.27
N GLU A 116 5.22 22.69 6.44
CA GLU A 116 4.39 22.39 7.61
C GLU A 116 3.82 20.98 7.49
N VAL A 117 4.01 20.14 8.50
CA VAL A 117 3.48 18.77 8.53
C VAL A 117 1.99 18.82 8.84
N LEU A 118 1.17 18.25 7.95
CA LEU A 118 -0.28 18.16 8.11
C LEU A 118 -0.70 16.86 8.81
N GLY A 119 0.08 15.81 8.65
CA GLY A 119 -0.18 14.52 9.28
C GLY A 119 0.82 13.46 8.90
N VAL A 120 0.97 12.46 9.76
CA VAL A 120 1.80 11.28 9.52
C VAL A 120 0.97 10.03 9.83
N ARG A 121 1.05 9.03 8.95
CA ARG A 121 0.42 7.72 9.18
C ARG A 121 1.37 6.59 8.82
N VAL A 122 1.27 5.52 9.57
CA VAL A 122 1.98 4.28 9.27
C VAL A 122 1.18 3.51 8.23
N ILE A 123 1.83 3.12 7.12
CA ILE A 123 1.24 2.31 6.06
C ILE A 123 1.47 0.83 6.35
N GLU A 124 2.71 0.50 6.76
CA GLU A 124 3.15 -0.88 6.96
C GLU A 124 4.26 -0.94 8.00
N HIS A 125 4.22 -1.93 8.86
CA HIS A 125 5.27 -2.22 9.83
C HIS A 125 5.25 -3.70 10.22
N HIS A 126 6.31 -4.17 10.86
CA HIS A 126 6.46 -5.52 11.37
C HIS A 126 6.70 -5.53 12.90
N GLU A 127 6.33 -4.44 13.57
CA GLU A 127 6.52 -4.28 15.00
C GLU A 127 5.67 -5.28 15.80
N THR A 128 6.18 -5.67 16.98
CA THR A 128 5.56 -6.69 17.83
C THR A 128 4.22 -6.19 18.39
N PRO A 129 3.12 -6.97 18.22
CA PRO A 129 1.82 -6.65 18.79
C PRO A 129 1.88 -6.42 20.31
N GLY A 130 1.23 -5.37 20.79
CA GLY A 130 1.21 -4.96 22.19
C GLY A 130 2.44 -4.19 22.69
N LEU A 131 3.51 -4.11 21.89
CA LEU A 131 4.73 -3.36 22.22
C LEU A 131 4.98 -2.23 21.23
N GLY A 132 5.38 -2.55 19.99
CA GLY A 132 5.73 -1.59 18.96
C GLY A 132 4.58 -1.16 18.07
N ASP A 133 3.49 -1.89 18.01
CA ASP A 133 2.29 -1.62 17.21
C ASP A 133 1.50 -0.37 17.65
N LYS A 134 1.86 0.24 18.77
CA LYS A 134 1.30 1.54 19.26
C LYS A 134 1.55 2.70 18.27
N ILE A 135 2.36 2.49 17.25
CA ILE A 135 2.54 3.42 16.14
C ILE A 135 1.33 3.49 15.22
N GLU A 136 0.40 2.52 15.30
CA GLU A 136 -0.85 2.56 14.56
C GLU A 136 -1.91 3.42 15.27
N LEU A 137 -2.57 4.29 14.52
CA LEU A 137 -3.64 5.17 15.05
C LEU A 137 -4.81 4.39 15.67
N ARG A 138 -5.12 3.20 15.16
CA ARG A 138 -6.19 2.33 15.70
C ARG A 138 -5.90 1.80 17.11
N ILE A 139 -4.61 1.75 17.50
CA ILE A 139 -4.16 1.21 18.79
C ILE A 139 -3.86 2.33 19.77
N SER A 140 -3.21 3.40 19.30
CA SER A 140 -2.82 4.52 20.13
C SER A 140 -2.82 5.84 19.35
N ASN A 141 -3.15 6.93 20.01
CA ASN A 141 -3.27 8.26 19.41
C ASN A 141 -1.97 9.09 19.53
N TRP A 142 -0.87 8.51 19.98
CA TRP A 142 0.36 9.26 20.23
C TRP A 142 0.98 9.90 18.98
N ILE A 143 0.79 9.29 17.80
CA ILE A 143 1.28 9.82 16.53
C ILE A 143 0.63 11.18 16.16
N CYS A 144 -0.51 11.50 16.75
CA CYS A 144 -1.17 12.79 16.58
C CYS A 144 -0.55 13.91 17.44
N LEU A 145 0.42 13.60 18.30
CA LEU A 145 1.12 14.57 19.14
C LEU A 145 2.31 15.23 18.47
N LEU A 146 2.48 15.01 17.16
CA LEU A 146 3.55 15.61 16.36
C LEU A 146 3.22 17.02 15.83
N TYR A 147 2.10 17.61 16.30
CA TYR A 147 1.70 19.00 15.98
C TYR A 147 2.00 19.91 17.15
#